data_98e130a5f8ce495857552da056056706
#
_entry.id   98e130a5f8ce495857552da056056706
#
_cell.length_a   1.000
_cell.length_b   1.000
_cell.length_c   1.000
_cell.angle_alpha   90.00
_cell.angle_beta   90.00
_cell.angle_gamma   90.00
#
_symmetry.space_group_name_H-M   'P 1'
#
loop_
_entity.id
_entity.type
_entity.pdbx_description
1 polymer ?
#
loop_
_entity_poly.entity_id
_entity_poly.type
_entity_poly.pdbx_seq_one_letter_code
_entity_poly.pdbx_strand_id
1 'polypeptide(L)'
;MEHVAEDLAVTSETARQRPADEVDLTKVQKPVDAGAPKYTNPRRTRAVVTLSVLVVTLVAVTIVSAGLGQYNIPTDQVLASFARKWGFIPPQQEWAIADSTLWNVRFPRVLLALFVGAALGCSGAVMQAVFGNPLAEPGVVGISSGAAVGACLAIVLGPQLRDTFAVPTFAFVGALTATVLVYVLSRSGGRSQVVSMILTGIAVTAVANAAIAFCVYVADSTSRDEIVFWQMGSLNRASWTSLSNMWFVVVAALLVCFMISGKLDLLALGERAAQHSGVNV
;
A
#
# COMPACT_ATOMS: atom_id res chain seq x y z
N MET A 1 58.83 -14.97 29.32
CA MET A 1 57.74 -15.99 29.41
C MET A 1 57.47 -16.45 30.85
N GLU A 2 58.35 -16.19 31.82
CA GLU A 2 58.13 -16.54 33.24
C GLU A 2 57.17 -15.65 34.00
N HIS A 3 57.04 -14.36 33.66
CA HIS A 3 56.13 -13.43 34.34
C HIS A 3 54.63 -13.63 34.05
N VAL A 4 54.26 -14.32 32.95
CA VAL A 4 52.84 -14.57 32.60
C VAL A 4 52.28 -15.82 33.31
N ALA A 5 53.15 -16.72 33.72
CA ALA A 5 52.78 -17.95 34.46
C ALA A 5 52.46 -17.67 35.94
N GLU A 6 53.12 -16.66 36.52
CA GLU A 6 52.98 -16.30 37.95
C GLU A 6 51.64 -15.55 38.19
N ASP A 7 51.18 -14.70 37.26
CA ASP A 7 49.89 -14.00 37.36
C ASP A 7 48.68 -14.92 37.20
N LEU A 8 48.81 -16.02 36.46
CA LEU A 8 47.71 -17.01 36.32
C LEU A 8 47.60 -17.94 37.53
N ALA A 9 48.66 -18.13 38.30
CA ALA A 9 48.61 -18.94 39.51
C ALA A 9 47.97 -18.19 40.70
N VAL A 10 48.16 -16.86 40.79
CA VAL A 10 47.61 -16.04 41.89
C VAL A 10 46.09 -15.84 41.69
N THR A 11 45.61 -15.81 40.45
CA THR A 11 44.16 -15.68 40.17
C THR A 11 43.38 -16.97 40.42
N SER A 12 44.01 -18.13 40.34
CA SER A 12 43.35 -19.43 40.61
C SER A 12 43.21 -19.76 42.10
N GLU A 13 44.04 -19.20 42.95
CA GLU A 13 44.00 -19.47 44.39
C GLU A 13 43.02 -18.58 45.15
N THR A 14 42.78 -17.35 44.67
CA THR A 14 41.79 -16.43 45.22
C THR A 14 40.36 -16.81 44.86
N ALA A 15 40.13 -17.64 43.83
CA ALA A 15 38.81 -18.11 43.45
C ALA A 15 38.30 -19.29 44.31
N ARG A 16 39.16 -19.94 45.11
CA ARG A 16 38.81 -21.10 45.92
C ARG A 16 38.39 -20.81 47.36
N GLN A 17 38.45 -19.56 47.81
CA GLN A 17 38.13 -19.17 49.20
C GLN A 17 36.96 -18.22 49.34
N ARG A 18 35.93 -18.28 48.46
CA ARG A 18 34.66 -17.70 48.83
C ARG A 18 33.83 -18.76 49.57
N PRO A 19 33.53 -18.55 50.88
CA PRO A 19 32.54 -19.39 51.52
C PRO A 19 31.25 -19.31 50.71
N ALA A 20 30.64 -20.46 50.47
CA ALA A 20 29.28 -20.54 49.92
C ALA A 20 28.38 -19.89 50.97
N ASP A 21 28.12 -18.60 50.82
CA ASP A 21 27.00 -17.95 51.53
C ASP A 21 25.77 -18.73 51.15
N GLU A 22 25.26 -19.47 52.11
CA GLU A 22 24.03 -20.23 52.02
C GLU A 22 22.92 -19.23 51.68
N VAL A 23 22.59 -19.14 50.38
CA VAL A 23 21.49 -18.25 49.90
C VAL A 23 20.22 -18.77 50.54
N ASP A 24 19.80 -18.11 51.61
CA ASP A 24 18.53 -18.38 52.29
C ASP A 24 17.38 -18.14 51.36
N LEU A 25 16.96 -19.19 50.66
CA LEU A 25 15.85 -19.18 49.69
C LEU A 25 14.50 -18.82 50.32
N THR A 26 14.43 -18.77 51.67
CA THR A 26 13.20 -18.36 52.39
C THR A 26 12.97 -16.85 52.34
N LYS A 27 14.02 -16.05 52.02
CA LYS A 27 13.90 -14.58 51.88
C LYS A 27 13.49 -14.11 50.48
N VAL A 28 13.42 -15.01 49.50
CA VAL A 28 13.08 -14.65 48.09
C VAL A 28 11.57 -14.65 47.84
N GLN A 29 10.80 -15.19 48.76
CA GLN A 29 9.33 -15.20 48.62
C GLN A 29 8.64 -14.12 49.46
N LYS A 30 8.85 -12.84 49.13
CA LYS A 30 7.80 -11.86 49.38
C LYS A 30 6.91 -11.84 48.14
N PRO A 31 5.60 -12.14 48.30
CA PRO A 31 4.68 -11.86 47.19
C PRO A 31 4.79 -10.38 46.86
N VAL A 32 5.13 -10.06 45.64
CA VAL A 32 4.97 -8.69 45.12
C VAL A 32 3.48 -8.50 44.90
N ASP A 33 2.76 -8.40 46.05
CA ASP A 33 1.42 -7.83 46.08
C ASP A 33 1.59 -6.34 45.99
N ALA A 34 0.90 -5.81 45.11
CA ALA A 34 0.38 -4.47 44.97
C ALA A 34 0.69 -3.84 43.62
N GLY A 35 -0.33 -3.84 42.80
CA GLY A 35 -0.50 -2.80 41.82
C GLY A 35 0.64 -2.72 40.78
N ALA A 36 0.83 -3.79 40.03
CA ALA A 36 1.63 -3.65 38.82
C ALA A 36 1.08 -2.43 38.07
N PRO A 37 1.87 -1.37 37.89
CA PRO A 37 1.41 -0.22 37.13
C PRO A 37 0.92 -0.78 35.80
N LYS A 38 -0.32 -0.41 35.40
CA LYS A 38 -0.82 -0.77 34.08
C LYS A 38 0.19 -0.22 33.08
N TYR A 39 1.10 -1.06 32.66
CA TYR A 39 2.08 -0.73 31.63
C TYR A 39 1.29 -0.44 30.37
N THR A 40 0.90 0.81 30.20
CA THR A 40 0.39 1.30 28.93
C THR A 40 1.58 1.23 27.98
N ASN A 41 1.56 0.26 27.09
CA ASN A 41 2.62 0.08 26.11
C ASN A 41 2.73 1.38 25.27
N PRO A 42 3.76 2.22 25.46
CA PRO A 42 3.82 3.55 24.86
C PRO A 42 3.82 3.47 23.33
N ARG A 43 4.23 2.34 22.77
CA ARG A 43 4.16 2.07 21.32
C ARG A 43 2.72 1.91 20.85
N ARG A 44 1.89 1.19 21.61
CA ARG A 44 0.47 1.00 21.29
C ARG A 44 -0.31 2.32 21.38
N THR A 45 -0.05 3.11 22.40
CA THR A 45 -0.69 4.44 22.55
C THR A 45 -0.32 5.37 21.40
N ARG A 46 0.97 5.45 21.04
CA ARG A 46 1.41 6.24 19.88
C ARG A 46 0.76 5.76 18.58
N ALA A 47 0.71 4.46 18.34
CA ALA A 47 0.07 3.89 17.13
C ALA A 47 -1.42 4.26 17.06
N VAL A 48 -2.16 4.13 18.17
CA VAL A 48 -3.59 4.50 18.24
C VAL A 48 -3.77 5.99 17.99
N VAL A 49 -2.98 6.85 18.62
CA VAL A 49 -3.06 8.31 18.42
C VAL A 49 -2.76 8.67 16.97
N THR A 50 -1.68 8.13 16.38
CA THR A 50 -1.32 8.39 14.98
C THR A 50 -2.44 7.94 14.04
N LEU A 51 -2.98 6.73 14.23
CA LEU A 51 -4.08 6.22 13.41
C LEU A 51 -5.34 7.09 13.56
N SER A 52 -5.68 7.52 14.78
CA SER A 52 -6.83 8.41 15.02
C SER A 52 -6.66 9.75 14.30
N VAL A 53 -5.47 10.35 14.39
CA VAL A 53 -5.16 11.61 13.68
C VAL A 53 -5.28 11.42 12.17
N LEU A 54 -4.73 10.33 11.62
CA LEU A 54 -4.83 10.04 10.19
C LEU A 54 -6.28 9.86 9.74
N VAL A 55 -7.10 9.14 10.50
CA VAL A 55 -8.53 8.94 10.18
C VAL A 55 -9.29 10.26 10.23
N VAL A 56 -9.09 11.06 11.27
CA VAL A 56 -9.73 12.38 11.40
C VAL A 56 -9.32 13.29 10.23
N THR A 57 -8.02 13.33 9.90
CA THR A 57 -7.51 14.11 8.77
C THR A 57 -8.11 13.61 7.45
N LEU A 58 -8.19 12.30 7.24
CA LEU A 58 -8.77 11.70 6.03
C LEU A 58 -10.24 12.12 5.89
N VAL A 59 -11.04 12.02 6.96
CA VAL A 59 -12.45 12.43 6.95
C VAL A 59 -12.58 13.93 6.67
N ALA A 60 -11.79 14.77 7.34
CA ALA A 60 -11.82 16.21 7.13
C ALA A 60 -11.47 16.58 5.68
N VAL A 61 -10.38 16.01 5.14
CA VAL A 61 -9.96 16.24 3.74
C VAL A 61 -11.03 15.75 2.75
N THR A 62 -11.67 14.61 3.02
CA THR A 62 -12.76 14.06 2.20
C THR A 62 -13.94 15.02 2.10
N ILE A 63 -14.39 15.55 3.24
CA ILE A 63 -15.51 16.49 3.30
C ILE A 63 -15.16 17.80 2.60
N VAL A 64 -13.99 18.36 2.90
CA VAL A 64 -13.51 19.61 2.29
C VAL A 64 -13.34 19.44 0.78
N SER A 65 -12.74 18.33 0.32
CA SER A 65 -12.55 18.04 -1.10
C SER A 65 -13.89 17.92 -1.86
N ALA A 66 -14.93 17.40 -1.23
CA ALA A 66 -16.26 17.36 -1.83
C ALA A 66 -16.88 18.75 -1.98
N GLY A 67 -16.57 19.71 -1.07
CA GLY A 67 -17.04 21.10 -1.15
C GLY A 67 -16.30 21.94 -2.19
N LEU A 68 -14.99 21.69 -2.38
CA LEU A 68 -14.13 22.48 -3.25
C LEU A 68 -14.31 22.13 -4.74
N GLY A 69 -14.26 23.14 -5.61
CA GLY A 69 -14.31 22.98 -7.07
C GLY A 69 -14.73 24.27 -7.76
N GLN A 70 -14.95 24.22 -9.09
CA GLN A 70 -15.40 25.38 -9.86
C GLN A 70 -16.72 26.00 -9.33
N TYR A 71 -17.61 25.14 -8.83
CA TYR A 71 -18.82 25.56 -8.11
C TYR A 71 -18.55 25.27 -6.61
N ASN A 72 -18.37 26.32 -5.82
CA ASN A 72 -18.08 26.18 -4.39
C ASN A 72 -19.35 25.81 -3.62
N ILE A 73 -19.34 24.68 -2.93
CA ILE A 73 -20.43 24.20 -2.10
C ILE A 73 -19.99 24.27 -0.64
N PRO A 74 -20.68 25.04 0.21
CA PRO A 74 -20.35 25.11 1.63
C PRO A 74 -20.38 23.73 2.29
N THR A 75 -19.51 23.52 3.27
CA THR A 75 -19.31 22.20 3.91
C THR A 75 -20.58 21.72 4.64
N ASP A 76 -21.36 22.64 5.20
CA ASP A 76 -22.66 22.34 5.80
C ASP A 76 -23.65 21.79 4.77
N GLN A 77 -23.62 22.31 3.52
CA GLN A 77 -24.45 21.85 2.44
C GLN A 77 -24.00 20.48 1.88
N VAL A 78 -22.70 20.17 1.94
CA VAL A 78 -22.21 18.82 1.63
C VAL A 78 -22.83 17.80 2.60
N LEU A 79 -22.84 18.10 3.90
CA LEU A 79 -23.46 17.23 4.91
C LEU A 79 -25.00 17.20 4.78
N ALA A 80 -25.62 18.35 4.54
CA ALA A 80 -27.08 18.43 4.33
C ALA A 80 -27.54 17.65 3.08
N SER A 81 -26.67 17.52 2.05
CA SER A 81 -26.95 16.74 0.84
C SER A 81 -27.19 15.26 1.15
N PHE A 82 -26.46 14.67 2.11
CA PHE A 82 -26.75 13.31 2.57
C PHE A 82 -28.12 13.22 3.24
N ALA A 83 -28.43 14.18 4.11
CA ALA A 83 -29.72 14.22 4.80
C ALA A 83 -30.90 14.40 3.80
N ARG A 84 -30.73 15.21 2.76
CA ARG A 84 -31.71 15.35 1.68
C ARG A 84 -31.86 14.07 0.85
N LYS A 85 -30.76 13.42 0.51
CA LYS A 85 -30.77 12.18 -0.28
C LYS A 85 -31.51 11.04 0.40
N TRP A 86 -31.40 10.95 1.73
CA TRP A 86 -32.06 9.90 2.52
C TRP A 86 -33.39 10.31 3.13
N GLY A 87 -33.90 11.51 2.77
CA GLY A 87 -35.26 11.96 3.14
C GLY A 87 -35.37 12.50 4.57
N PHE A 88 -34.26 12.76 5.27
CA PHE A 88 -34.29 13.40 6.58
C PHE A 88 -34.61 14.89 6.50
N ILE A 89 -34.30 15.51 5.37
CA ILE A 89 -34.62 16.93 5.08
C ILE A 89 -35.32 16.95 3.72
N PRO A 90 -36.40 17.76 3.54
CA PRO A 90 -37.08 17.88 2.27
C PRO A 90 -36.12 18.44 1.20
N PRO A 91 -36.29 18.01 -0.08
CA PRO A 91 -35.55 18.58 -1.20
C PRO A 91 -35.80 20.09 -1.33
N GLN A 92 -34.72 20.84 -1.50
CA GLN A 92 -34.76 22.28 -1.68
C GLN A 92 -34.35 22.62 -3.13
N GLN A 93 -35.19 23.33 -3.87
CA GLN A 93 -34.90 23.67 -5.28
C GLN A 93 -33.63 24.52 -5.43
N GLU A 94 -33.33 25.35 -4.46
CA GLU A 94 -32.12 26.17 -4.40
C GLU A 94 -30.82 25.31 -4.45
N TRP A 95 -30.81 24.14 -3.82
CA TRP A 95 -29.65 23.25 -3.74
C TRP A 95 -29.67 22.10 -4.77
N ALA A 96 -30.63 22.06 -5.68
CA ALA A 96 -30.74 20.96 -6.65
C ALA A 96 -29.50 20.78 -7.53
N ILE A 97 -28.90 21.88 -7.98
CA ILE A 97 -27.67 21.86 -8.78
C ILE A 97 -26.48 21.39 -7.94
N ALA A 98 -26.38 21.88 -6.70
CA ALA A 98 -25.34 21.46 -5.77
C ALA A 98 -25.45 19.96 -5.46
N ASP A 99 -26.62 19.46 -5.14
CA ASP A 99 -26.88 18.04 -4.89
C ASP A 99 -26.57 17.19 -6.12
N SER A 100 -26.97 17.61 -7.30
CA SER A 100 -26.67 16.92 -8.55
C SER A 100 -25.14 16.86 -8.78
N THR A 101 -24.42 17.97 -8.55
CA THR A 101 -22.97 18.04 -8.70
C THR A 101 -22.26 17.13 -7.68
N LEU A 102 -22.71 17.12 -6.43
CA LEU A 102 -22.15 16.27 -5.38
C LEU A 102 -22.33 14.80 -5.72
N TRP A 103 -23.54 14.37 -6.05
CA TRP A 103 -23.84 12.95 -6.24
C TRP A 103 -23.37 12.39 -7.58
N ASN A 104 -23.36 13.17 -8.66
CA ASN A 104 -22.99 12.65 -9.98
C ASN A 104 -21.50 12.85 -10.33
N VAL A 105 -20.82 13.81 -9.69
CA VAL A 105 -19.44 14.14 -10.04
C VAL A 105 -18.50 14.00 -8.87
N ARG A 106 -18.80 14.61 -7.71
CA ARG A 106 -17.82 14.76 -6.62
C ARG A 106 -17.69 13.52 -5.75
N PHE A 107 -18.80 12.96 -5.30
CA PHE A 107 -18.75 11.75 -4.46
C PHE A 107 -18.12 10.55 -5.17
N PRO A 108 -18.45 10.23 -6.44
CA PRO A 108 -17.75 9.18 -7.16
C PRO A 108 -16.25 9.43 -7.26
N ARG A 109 -15.84 10.68 -7.51
CA ARG A 109 -14.43 11.05 -7.62
C ARG A 109 -13.69 10.92 -6.29
N VAL A 110 -14.26 11.40 -5.21
CA VAL A 110 -13.67 11.31 -3.87
C VAL A 110 -13.57 9.85 -3.42
N LEU A 111 -14.61 9.05 -3.63
CA LEU A 111 -14.58 7.62 -3.32
C LEU A 111 -13.55 6.88 -4.15
N LEU A 112 -13.47 7.19 -5.45
CA LEU A 112 -12.44 6.60 -6.31
C LEU A 112 -11.03 6.96 -5.82
N ALA A 113 -10.80 8.22 -5.41
CA ALA A 113 -9.53 8.65 -4.85
C ALA A 113 -9.17 7.87 -3.57
N LEU A 114 -10.15 7.61 -2.69
CA LEU A 114 -9.97 6.81 -1.48
C LEU A 114 -9.58 5.35 -1.81
N PHE A 115 -10.26 4.72 -2.77
CA PHE A 115 -9.94 3.36 -3.20
C PHE A 115 -8.55 3.26 -3.84
N VAL A 116 -8.21 4.21 -4.72
CA VAL A 116 -6.88 4.28 -5.35
C VAL A 116 -5.80 4.48 -4.29
N GLY A 117 -6.02 5.42 -3.36
CA GLY A 117 -5.06 5.67 -2.27
C GLY A 117 -4.87 4.46 -1.35
N ALA A 118 -5.97 3.76 -1.00
CA ALA A 118 -5.91 2.53 -0.22
C ALA A 118 -5.14 1.42 -0.94
N ALA A 119 -5.40 1.22 -2.25
CA ALA A 119 -4.72 0.23 -3.06
C ALA A 119 -3.22 0.53 -3.18
N LEU A 120 -2.85 1.78 -3.46
CA LEU A 120 -1.45 2.21 -3.55
C LEU A 120 -0.73 2.09 -2.21
N GLY A 121 -1.35 2.52 -1.11
CA GLY A 121 -0.77 2.40 0.23
C GLY A 121 -0.54 0.95 0.63
N CYS A 122 -1.53 0.08 0.38
CA CYS A 122 -1.43 -1.34 0.69
C CYS A 122 -0.36 -2.03 -0.18
N SER A 123 -0.35 -1.79 -1.49
CA SER A 123 0.66 -2.36 -2.38
C SER A 123 2.06 -1.87 -2.06
N GLY A 124 2.21 -0.58 -1.68
CA GLY A 124 3.47 -0.04 -1.20
C GLY A 124 3.97 -0.76 0.06
N ALA A 125 3.11 -0.96 1.05
CA ALA A 125 3.46 -1.69 2.28
C ALA A 125 3.89 -3.14 1.99
N VAL A 126 3.18 -3.84 1.09
CA VAL A 126 3.57 -5.19 0.63
C VAL A 126 4.95 -5.18 -0.01
N MET A 127 5.21 -4.23 -0.92
CA MET A 127 6.51 -4.13 -1.60
C MET A 127 7.64 -3.83 -0.62
N GLN A 128 7.42 -2.93 0.34
CA GLN A 128 8.40 -2.62 1.38
C GLN A 128 8.74 -3.83 2.24
N ALA A 129 7.73 -4.65 2.59
CA ALA A 129 7.95 -5.88 3.34
C ALA A 129 8.70 -6.94 2.51
N VAL A 130 8.31 -7.15 1.25
CA VAL A 130 8.93 -8.15 0.36
C VAL A 130 10.38 -7.79 0.02
N PHE A 131 10.65 -6.52 -0.25
CA PHE A 131 12.01 -6.06 -0.57
C PHE A 131 12.87 -5.76 0.66
N GLY A 132 12.30 -5.76 1.87
CA GLY A 132 13.01 -5.36 3.09
C GLY A 132 13.56 -3.93 3.01
N ASN A 133 12.93 -3.07 2.20
CA ASN A 133 13.40 -1.71 1.92
C ASN A 133 12.23 -0.71 2.03
N PRO A 134 12.29 0.27 2.96
CA PRO A 134 11.23 1.26 3.14
C PRO A 134 11.03 2.19 1.94
N LEU A 135 11.96 2.22 0.98
CA LEU A 135 11.86 3.00 -0.25
C LEU A 135 11.30 2.20 -1.43
N ALA A 136 10.94 0.93 -1.23
CA ALA A 136 10.37 0.12 -2.30
C ALA A 136 8.96 0.60 -2.66
N GLU A 137 8.69 0.65 -3.97
CA GLU A 137 7.39 1.02 -4.52
C GLU A 137 6.97 0.03 -5.63
N PRO A 138 5.66 -0.14 -5.89
CA PRO A 138 5.18 -1.09 -6.90
C PRO A 138 5.68 -0.81 -8.32
N GLY A 139 5.98 0.45 -8.65
CA GLY A 139 6.46 0.87 -9.97
C GLY A 139 7.78 0.25 -10.38
N VAL A 140 8.67 -0.04 -9.41
CA VAL A 140 10.01 -0.60 -9.66
C VAL A 140 9.95 -1.97 -10.37
N VAL A 141 8.88 -2.73 -10.17
CA VAL A 141 8.69 -4.07 -10.78
C VAL A 141 8.09 -3.99 -12.19
N GLY A 142 7.92 -2.79 -12.76
CA GLY A 142 7.41 -2.63 -14.13
C GLY A 142 5.90 -2.75 -14.27
N ILE A 143 5.14 -2.80 -13.17
CA ILE A 143 3.67 -2.92 -13.18
C ILE A 143 3.03 -1.77 -13.95
N SER A 144 3.45 -0.53 -13.66
CA SER A 144 2.89 0.68 -14.29
C SER A 144 3.19 0.74 -15.79
N SER A 145 4.40 0.36 -16.19
CA SER A 145 4.77 0.35 -17.62
C SER A 145 4.04 -0.76 -18.38
N GLY A 146 3.83 -1.92 -17.77
CA GLY A 146 3.00 -2.97 -18.34
C GLY A 146 1.54 -2.54 -18.51
N ALA A 147 0.98 -1.85 -17.51
CA ALA A 147 -0.36 -1.25 -17.61
C ALA A 147 -0.44 -0.25 -18.76
N ALA A 148 0.58 0.61 -18.91
CA ALA A 148 0.62 1.60 -19.98
C ALA A 148 0.67 0.95 -21.38
N VAL A 149 1.43 -0.12 -21.56
CA VAL A 149 1.43 -0.89 -22.83
C VAL A 149 0.02 -1.43 -23.14
N GLY A 150 -0.62 -2.06 -22.13
CA GLY A 150 -1.98 -2.58 -22.30
C GLY A 150 -2.98 -1.49 -22.69
N ALA A 151 -2.96 -0.34 -21.99
CA ALA A 151 -3.82 0.79 -22.31
C ALA A 151 -3.54 1.34 -23.73
N CYS A 152 -2.27 1.53 -24.09
CA CYS A 152 -1.88 2.00 -25.42
C CYS A 152 -2.36 1.07 -26.53
N LEU A 153 -2.25 -0.24 -26.34
CA LEU A 153 -2.78 -1.22 -27.29
C LEU A 153 -4.28 -1.09 -27.49
N ALA A 154 -5.05 -0.96 -26.40
CA ALA A 154 -6.50 -0.76 -26.49
C ALA A 154 -6.87 0.54 -27.21
N ILE A 155 -6.14 1.63 -26.96
CA ILE A 155 -6.38 2.93 -27.61
C ILE A 155 -6.06 2.88 -29.10
N VAL A 156 -4.95 2.25 -29.49
CA VAL A 156 -4.48 2.17 -30.89
C VAL A 156 -5.31 1.18 -31.72
N LEU A 157 -5.76 0.07 -31.13
CA LEU A 157 -6.55 -0.96 -31.84
C LEU A 157 -7.94 -0.46 -32.30
N GLY A 158 -8.36 0.70 -31.83
CA GLY A 158 -9.46 1.42 -32.46
C GLY A 158 -10.65 1.77 -31.55
N PRO A 159 -11.59 2.54 -32.12
CA PRO A 159 -12.72 3.09 -31.36
C PRO A 159 -13.63 2.04 -30.70
N GLN A 160 -13.70 0.83 -31.28
CA GLN A 160 -14.52 -0.27 -30.74
C GLN A 160 -13.99 -0.78 -29.37
N LEU A 161 -12.68 -0.61 -29.10
CA LEU A 161 -12.05 -0.99 -27.85
C LEU A 161 -11.87 0.19 -26.87
N ARG A 162 -12.34 1.39 -27.23
CA ARG A 162 -12.34 2.57 -26.35
C ARG A 162 -13.51 2.61 -25.37
N ASP A 163 -14.27 1.53 -25.32
CA ASP A 163 -15.39 1.40 -24.38
C ASP A 163 -14.91 1.54 -22.94
N THR A 164 -15.83 1.91 -22.04
CA THR A 164 -15.55 2.22 -20.62
C THR A 164 -14.75 1.12 -19.90
N PHE A 165 -14.80 -0.10 -20.42
CA PHE A 165 -14.16 -1.29 -19.82
C PHE A 165 -12.89 -1.75 -20.52
N ALA A 166 -12.74 -1.52 -21.81
CA ALA A 166 -11.64 -2.13 -22.57
C ALA A 166 -10.29 -1.57 -22.15
N VAL A 167 -10.11 -0.24 -22.10
CA VAL A 167 -8.82 0.35 -21.72
C VAL A 167 -8.39 -0.04 -20.30
N PRO A 168 -9.23 0.03 -19.26
CA PRO A 168 -8.88 -0.47 -17.93
C PRO A 168 -8.58 -1.96 -17.90
N THR A 169 -9.31 -2.79 -18.65
CA THR A 169 -9.08 -4.24 -18.70
C THR A 169 -7.75 -4.57 -19.36
N PHE A 170 -7.44 -3.97 -20.50
CA PHE A 170 -6.14 -4.14 -21.16
C PHE A 170 -4.99 -3.64 -20.29
N ALA A 171 -5.17 -2.51 -19.59
CA ALA A 171 -4.19 -2.01 -18.64
C ALA A 171 -3.96 -3.00 -17.50
N PHE A 172 -5.02 -3.57 -16.93
CA PHE A 172 -4.91 -4.57 -15.86
C PHE A 172 -4.20 -5.84 -16.35
N VAL A 173 -4.57 -6.36 -17.51
CA VAL A 173 -3.91 -7.53 -18.12
C VAL A 173 -2.44 -7.24 -18.41
N GLY A 174 -2.12 -6.06 -18.93
CA GLY A 174 -0.75 -5.63 -19.19
C GLY A 174 0.08 -5.55 -17.90
N ALA A 175 -0.48 -4.97 -16.82
CA ALA A 175 0.15 -4.92 -15.51
C ALA A 175 0.41 -6.32 -14.95
N LEU A 176 -0.57 -7.22 -15.04
CA LEU A 176 -0.46 -8.60 -14.57
C LEU A 176 0.59 -9.36 -15.37
N THR A 177 0.59 -9.20 -16.70
CA THR A 177 1.58 -9.83 -17.60
C THR A 177 3.00 -9.38 -17.25
N ALA A 178 3.22 -8.07 -17.05
CA ALA A 178 4.52 -7.55 -16.64
C ALA A 178 4.96 -8.11 -15.29
N THR A 179 4.04 -8.18 -14.32
CA THR A 179 4.32 -8.74 -12.98
C THR A 179 4.73 -10.21 -13.07
N VAL A 180 3.96 -11.02 -13.79
CA VAL A 180 4.27 -12.45 -13.98
C VAL A 180 5.58 -12.63 -14.73
N LEU A 181 5.83 -11.82 -15.76
CA LEU A 181 7.07 -11.87 -16.54
C LEU A 181 8.29 -11.55 -15.65
N VAL A 182 8.22 -10.48 -14.86
CA VAL A 182 9.30 -10.13 -13.93
C VAL A 182 9.51 -11.23 -12.89
N TYR A 183 8.44 -11.77 -12.33
CA TYR A 183 8.53 -12.85 -11.35
C TYR A 183 9.19 -14.11 -11.95
N VAL A 184 8.79 -14.53 -13.14
CA VAL A 184 9.33 -15.72 -13.79
C VAL A 184 10.80 -15.52 -14.18
N LEU A 185 11.14 -14.37 -14.79
CA LEU A 185 12.50 -14.09 -15.24
C LEU A 185 13.47 -13.80 -14.09
N SER A 186 12.99 -13.33 -12.95
CA SER A 186 13.83 -13.07 -11.77
C SER A 186 14.20 -14.31 -10.98
N ARG A 187 13.59 -15.49 -11.29
CA ARG A 187 13.89 -16.73 -10.61
C ARG A 187 15.22 -17.33 -11.11
N SER A 188 16.16 -17.52 -10.18
CA SER A 188 17.41 -18.23 -10.44
C SER A 188 17.59 -19.33 -9.39
N GLY A 189 17.80 -20.57 -9.83
CA GLY A 189 17.97 -21.70 -8.92
C GLY A 189 16.76 -22.00 -8.01
N GLY A 190 15.54 -21.65 -8.47
CA GLY A 190 14.29 -21.89 -7.73
C GLY A 190 13.93 -20.84 -6.67
N ARG A 191 14.77 -19.81 -6.48
CA ARG A 191 14.53 -18.71 -5.54
C ARG A 191 14.46 -17.38 -6.27
N SER A 192 13.52 -16.52 -5.85
CA SER A 192 13.46 -15.13 -6.29
C SER A 192 14.46 -14.31 -5.47
N GLN A 193 15.34 -13.58 -6.15
CA GLN A 193 16.26 -12.66 -5.49
C GLN A 193 15.77 -11.23 -5.72
N VAL A 194 15.69 -10.43 -4.67
CA VAL A 194 15.22 -9.04 -4.72
C VAL A 194 15.96 -8.22 -5.77
N VAL A 195 17.29 -8.33 -5.81
CA VAL A 195 18.13 -7.62 -6.80
C VAL A 195 17.77 -8.05 -8.23
N SER A 196 17.57 -9.36 -8.46
CA SER A 196 17.17 -9.87 -9.76
C SER A 196 15.79 -9.34 -10.18
N MET A 197 14.83 -9.24 -9.23
CA MET A 197 13.51 -8.68 -9.52
C MET A 197 13.60 -7.22 -9.93
N ILE A 198 14.42 -6.41 -9.25
CA ILE A 198 14.62 -4.99 -9.59
C ILE A 198 15.26 -4.85 -10.98
N LEU A 199 16.35 -5.57 -11.24
CA LEU A 199 17.02 -5.52 -12.56
C LEU A 199 16.11 -5.97 -13.69
N THR A 200 15.35 -7.04 -13.49
CA THR A 200 14.37 -7.53 -14.46
C THR A 200 13.24 -6.53 -14.65
N GLY A 201 12.76 -5.89 -13.57
CA GLY A 201 11.75 -4.84 -13.64
C GLY A 201 12.20 -3.64 -14.46
N ILE A 202 13.46 -3.20 -14.31
CA ILE A 202 14.06 -2.13 -15.12
C ILE A 202 14.12 -2.55 -16.60
N ALA A 203 14.55 -3.78 -16.90
CA ALA A 203 14.62 -4.28 -18.27
C ALA A 203 13.21 -4.39 -18.90
N VAL A 204 12.23 -4.92 -18.19
CA VAL A 204 10.83 -4.97 -18.63
C VAL A 204 10.26 -3.58 -18.87
N THR A 205 10.56 -2.62 -17.99
CA THR A 205 10.16 -1.22 -18.16
C THR A 205 10.78 -0.60 -19.42
N ALA A 206 12.05 -0.87 -19.71
CA ALA A 206 12.69 -0.38 -20.93
C ALA A 206 12.02 -0.93 -22.19
N VAL A 207 11.71 -2.23 -22.23
CA VAL A 207 10.97 -2.86 -23.34
C VAL A 207 9.55 -2.29 -23.47
N ALA A 208 8.85 -2.12 -22.33
CA ALA A 208 7.53 -1.52 -22.31
C ALA A 208 7.53 -0.08 -22.85
N ASN A 209 8.51 0.73 -22.48
CA ASN A 209 8.66 2.09 -23.00
C ASN A 209 8.90 2.12 -24.51
N ALA A 210 9.68 1.18 -25.05
CA ALA A 210 9.85 1.02 -26.49
C ALA A 210 8.52 0.64 -27.19
N ALA A 211 7.73 -0.26 -26.58
CA ALA A 211 6.41 -0.62 -27.10
C ALA A 211 5.42 0.56 -27.06
N ILE A 212 5.44 1.36 -25.98
CA ILE A 212 4.64 2.60 -25.88
C ILE A 212 5.04 3.59 -26.97
N ALA A 213 6.35 3.81 -27.17
CA ALA A 213 6.85 4.71 -28.22
C ALA A 213 6.40 4.22 -29.62
N PHE A 214 6.40 2.93 -29.86
CA PHE A 214 5.88 2.35 -31.11
C PHE A 214 4.36 2.60 -31.25
N CYS A 215 3.57 2.39 -30.20
CA CYS A 215 2.15 2.70 -30.20
C CYS A 215 1.89 4.20 -30.52
N VAL A 216 2.64 5.10 -29.90
CA VAL A 216 2.55 6.54 -30.19
C VAL A 216 2.93 6.87 -31.63
N TYR A 217 3.91 6.17 -32.22
CA TYR A 217 4.32 6.35 -33.60
C TYR A 217 3.24 5.97 -34.60
N VAL A 218 2.58 4.83 -34.39
CA VAL A 218 1.53 4.34 -35.31
C VAL A 218 0.15 4.94 -35.07
N ALA A 219 -0.04 5.60 -33.93
CA ALA A 219 -1.29 6.21 -33.53
C ALA A 219 -1.65 7.44 -34.38
N ASP A 220 -2.94 7.67 -34.63
CA ASP A 220 -3.43 8.95 -35.12
C ASP A 220 -3.30 10.07 -34.06
N SER A 221 -3.56 11.32 -34.43
CA SER A 221 -3.42 12.46 -33.53
C SER A 221 -4.29 12.34 -32.27
N THR A 222 -5.53 11.91 -32.42
CA THR A 222 -6.48 11.74 -31.30
C THR A 222 -6.02 10.63 -30.35
N SER A 223 -5.59 9.51 -30.89
CA SER A 223 -5.08 8.39 -30.08
C SER A 223 -3.77 8.74 -29.36
N ARG A 224 -2.89 9.54 -29.96
CA ARG A 224 -1.67 10.04 -29.30
C ARG A 224 -2.00 10.88 -28.08
N ASP A 225 -2.90 11.85 -28.25
CA ASP A 225 -3.32 12.70 -27.13
C ASP A 225 -3.95 11.86 -26.02
N GLU A 226 -4.79 10.88 -26.38
CA GLU A 226 -5.42 9.98 -25.41
C GLU A 226 -4.39 9.14 -24.66
N ILE A 227 -3.34 8.60 -25.32
CA ILE A 227 -2.24 7.87 -24.69
C ILE A 227 -1.51 8.76 -23.69
N VAL A 228 -1.18 10.00 -24.08
CA VAL A 228 -0.46 10.93 -23.20
C VAL A 228 -1.32 11.26 -21.97
N PHE A 229 -2.59 11.62 -22.17
CA PHE A 229 -3.51 11.91 -21.06
C PHE A 229 -3.73 10.70 -20.16
N TRP A 230 -3.80 9.49 -20.71
CA TRP A 230 -3.95 8.28 -19.91
C TRP A 230 -2.72 8.04 -19.01
N GLN A 231 -1.51 8.24 -19.53
CA GLN A 231 -0.26 8.09 -18.75
C GLN A 231 -0.12 9.12 -17.63
N MET A 232 -0.67 10.32 -17.79
CA MET A 232 -0.69 11.34 -16.72
C MET A 232 -1.58 10.93 -15.55
N GLY A 233 -2.53 10.02 -15.77
CA GLY A 233 -3.53 9.62 -14.79
C GLY A 233 -4.58 10.71 -14.56
N SER A 234 -5.83 10.32 -14.29
CA SER A 234 -6.89 11.27 -14.00
C SER A 234 -8.05 10.62 -13.25
N LEU A 235 -8.60 11.37 -12.29
CA LEU A 235 -9.88 11.04 -11.62
C LEU A 235 -11.08 11.78 -12.23
N ASN A 236 -10.89 12.53 -13.32
CA ASN A 236 -11.94 13.37 -13.90
C ASN A 236 -13.11 12.57 -14.50
N ARG A 237 -12.87 11.35 -14.95
CA ARG A 237 -13.90 10.44 -15.49
C ARG A 237 -14.53 9.53 -14.43
N ALA A 238 -14.33 9.84 -13.13
CA ALA A 238 -14.93 9.07 -12.05
C ALA A 238 -16.46 9.12 -12.15
N SER A 239 -17.06 7.95 -12.14
CA SER A 239 -18.52 7.75 -12.18
C SER A 239 -18.91 6.61 -11.26
N TRP A 240 -20.17 6.51 -10.88
CA TRP A 240 -20.66 5.37 -10.10
C TRP A 240 -20.45 4.04 -10.82
N THR A 241 -20.54 4.02 -12.14
CA THR A 241 -20.27 2.84 -12.97
C THR A 241 -18.80 2.44 -12.87
N SER A 242 -17.87 3.40 -13.01
CA SER A 242 -16.43 3.12 -12.85
C SER A 242 -16.12 2.58 -11.44
N LEU A 243 -16.73 3.16 -10.42
CA LEU A 243 -16.57 2.74 -9.04
C LEU A 243 -17.11 1.33 -8.80
N SER A 244 -18.33 1.02 -9.32
CA SER A 244 -18.96 -0.30 -9.17
C SER A 244 -18.19 -1.43 -9.84
N ASN A 245 -17.40 -1.14 -10.87
CA ASN A 245 -16.57 -2.13 -11.55
C ASN A 245 -15.24 -2.37 -10.83
N MET A 246 -14.71 -1.33 -10.21
CA MET A 246 -13.37 -1.36 -9.62
C MET A 246 -13.37 -1.81 -8.15
N TRP A 247 -14.44 -1.47 -7.39
CA TRP A 247 -14.50 -1.68 -5.95
C TRP A 247 -14.25 -3.15 -5.56
N PHE A 248 -14.82 -4.08 -6.32
CA PHE A 248 -14.69 -5.51 -6.03
C PHE A 248 -13.22 -5.98 -6.10
N VAL A 249 -12.51 -5.59 -7.16
CA VAL A 249 -11.09 -5.95 -7.34
C VAL A 249 -10.23 -5.33 -6.23
N VAL A 250 -10.47 -4.06 -5.92
CA VAL A 250 -9.70 -3.35 -4.87
C VAL A 250 -9.98 -3.95 -3.50
N VAL A 251 -11.25 -4.17 -3.15
CA VAL A 251 -11.61 -4.77 -1.84
C VAL A 251 -11.05 -6.18 -1.72
N ALA A 252 -11.15 -7.01 -2.77
CA ALA A 252 -10.56 -8.34 -2.76
C ALA A 252 -9.04 -8.30 -2.56
N ALA A 253 -8.34 -7.39 -3.25
CA ALA A 253 -6.91 -7.20 -3.08
C ALA A 253 -6.54 -6.74 -1.66
N LEU A 254 -7.28 -5.78 -1.09
CA LEU A 254 -7.08 -5.31 0.28
C LEU A 254 -7.31 -6.43 1.30
N LEU A 255 -8.35 -7.26 1.11
CA LEU A 255 -8.62 -8.41 1.98
C LEU A 255 -7.48 -9.43 1.91
N VAL A 256 -6.98 -9.75 0.72
CA VAL A 256 -5.81 -10.64 0.56
C VAL A 256 -4.59 -10.06 1.29
N CYS A 257 -4.29 -8.78 1.10
CA CYS A 257 -3.17 -8.12 1.79
C CYS A 257 -3.34 -8.20 3.32
N PHE A 258 -4.57 -7.98 3.83
CA PHE A 258 -4.85 -8.09 5.25
C PHE A 258 -4.66 -9.53 5.77
N MET A 259 -5.10 -10.54 5.02
CA MET A 259 -4.92 -11.96 5.38
C MET A 259 -3.46 -12.39 5.45
N ILE A 260 -2.59 -11.82 4.60
CA ILE A 260 -1.17 -12.13 4.56
C ILE A 260 -0.31 -11.21 5.44
N SER A 261 -0.88 -10.17 6.06
CA SER A 261 -0.14 -9.14 6.81
C SER A 261 0.78 -9.73 7.88
N GLY A 262 0.32 -10.73 8.65
CA GLY A 262 1.15 -11.39 9.65
C GLY A 262 2.38 -12.11 9.09
N LYS A 263 2.28 -12.66 7.85
CA LYS A 263 3.43 -13.25 7.15
C LYS A 263 4.39 -12.17 6.63
N LEU A 264 3.84 -11.03 6.18
CA LEU A 264 4.63 -9.89 5.74
C LEU A 264 5.40 -9.25 6.89
N ASP A 265 4.81 -9.17 8.09
CA ASP A 265 5.50 -8.68 9.29
C ASP A 265 6.72 -9.55 9.64
N LEU A 266 6.58 -10.88 9.52
CA LEU A 266 7.71 -11.82 9.73
C LEU A 266 8.76 -11.67 8.62
N LEU A 267 8.34 -11.49 7.38
CA LEU A 267 9.25 -11.30 6.25
C LEU A 267 10.05 -9.98 6.36
N ALA A 268 9.42 -8.93 6.88
CA ALA A 268 10.09 -7.65 7.15
C ALA A 268 11.24 -7.75 8.17
N LEU A 269 11.25 -8.79 9.02
CA LEU A 269 12.36 -9.11 9.92
C LEU A 269 13.52 -9.85 9.22
N GLY A 270 13.36 -10.20 7.95
CA GLY A 270 14.32 -10.91 7.10
C GLY A 270 13.93 -12.36 6.83
N GLU A 271 14.34 -12.87 5.66
CA GLU A 271 14.00 -14.23 5.19
C GLU A 271 14.35 -15.34 6.18
N ARG A 272 15.53 -15.27 6.83
CA ARG A 272 15.94 -16.26 7.81
C ARG A 272 15.04 -16.30 9.03
N ALA A 273 14.66 -15.13 9.55
CA ALA A 273 13.73 -15.03 10.67
C ALA A 273 12.35 -15.55 10.31
N ALA A 274 11.84 -15.23 9.10
CA ALA A 274 10.57 -15.72 8.58
C ALA A 274 10.57 -17.26 8.45
N GLN A 275 11.63 -17.86 7.88
CA GLN A 275 11.77 -19.31 7.74
C GLN A 275 11.80 -20.02 9.10
N HIS A 276 12.55 -19.50 10.08
CA HIS A 276 12.56 -20.06 11.44
C HIS A 276 11.21 -19.98 12.14
N SER A 277 10.37 -19.00 11.74
CA SER A 277 9.00 -18.83 12.26
C SER A 277 7.95 -19.64 11.47
N GLY A 278 8.38 -20.54 10.56
CA GLY A 278 7.52 -21.43 9.80
C GLY A 278 6.84 -20.82 8.57
N VAL A 279 7.29 -19.64 8.13
CA VAL A 279 6.83 -19.06 6.86
C VAL A 279 7.62 -19.67 5.72
N ASN A 280 6.94 -20.28 4.76
CA ASN A 280 7.55 -20.74 3.52
C ASN A 280 7.77 -19.51 2.61
N VAL A 281 9.04 -19.14 2.44
CA VAL A 281 9.48 -17.96 1.68
C VAL A 281 9.94 -18.36 0.30
#